data_281d56f30aa6ee5ab4698155724f9ad6
#
_entry.id   281d56f30aa6ee5ab4698155724f9ad6
#
_cell.length_a   1.000
_cell.length_b   1.000
_cell.length_c   1.000
_cell.angle_alpha   90.00
_cell.angle_beta   90.00
_cell.angle_gamma   90.00
#
_symmetry.space_group_name_H-M   'P 1'
#
loop_
_entity.id
_entity.type
_entity.pdbx_description
1 polymer ?
#
loop_
_entity_poly.entity_id
_entity_poly.type
_entity_poly.pdbx_seq_one_letter_code
_entity_poly.pdbx_strand_id
1 'polypeptide(L)'
;MLSQRYKPTDINGIVGNKKNIDFMVQWINEWTPQNKKKCLLISGNSGIGKTLSIELILKDLKYNIVDLNSDDERDKEYIKSKIKPMLQVVKTVFGKKNALVVNDLDCLSDHGFISALIDCIKETKIPIICTCNDRYNQAFKTFATYCEDIKFKNPSTNEIYNFINPIYKKEKIMISEINARTLIENSNNDVRNTLNNLQLYNHKSEMKFDKDRTQIGVFDMANIMLSQTSDFDTKYKTFWLDTDLSPLMVHENYVNNTMKSKNETEENKLQNLDNLFAAANCLSNIDLFESDIEATNWDLMPHIAVNCISASSKCHTKAQIKFPTFLGKTSTKGKNKRAIQELSVKFGQYTISHLTFKLEYLNYILITLFESLFNDKTKGKITKFVVKCLDMGFTKEDIQENLFNLIITCEAYDKYNYKSIETKTKNAIVKGFAKIE
;
A
#
# COMPACT_ATOMS: atom_id res chain seq x y z
N MET A 1 2.85 31.28 4.69
CA MET A 1 3.89 30.26 4.45
C MET A 1 4.66 30.59 3.18
N LEU A 2 5.98 30.37 3.16
CA LEU A 2 6.81 30.64 1.97
C LEU A 2 6.37 29.78 0.77
N SER A 3 5.98 28.54 1.02
CA SER A 3 5.49 27.61 -0.02
C SER A 3 4.22 28.11 -0.74
N GLN A 4 3.38 28.91 -0.08
CA GLN A 4 2.22 29.55 -0.72
C GLN A 4 2.59 30.86 -1.42
N ARG A 5 3.43 31.69 -0.78
CA ARG A 5 3.84 33.00 -1.32
C ARG A 5 4.66 32.87 -2.62
N TYR A 6 5.48 31.85 -2.70
CA TYR A 6 6.37 31.57 -3.83
C TYR A 6 5.87 30.43 -4.71
N LYS A 7 4.56 30.10 -4.64
CA LYS A 7 3.94 29.16 -5.59
C LYS A 7 4.09 29.72 -7.00
N PRO A 8 4.73 29.01 -7.94
CA PRO A 8 4.84 29.47 -9.33
C PRO A 8 3.47 29.80 -9.94
N THR A 9 3.42 30.89 -10.70
CA THR A 9 2.21 31.32 -11.43
C THR A 9 2.24 30.90 -12.89
N ASP A 10 3.43 30.57 -13.41
CA ASP A 10 3.67 30.20 -14.79
C ASP A 10 4.34 28.84 -14.88
N ILE A 11 4.14 28.15 -16.01
CA ILE A 11 4.71 26.82 -16.28
C ILE A 11 6.25 26.84 -16.20
N ASN A 12 6.88 27.92 -16.68
CA ASN A 12 8.34 28.07 -16.66
C ASN A 12 8.94 28.18 -15.25
N GLY A 13 8.14 28.56 -14.24
CA GLY A 13 8.55 28.64 -12.85
C GLY A 13 8.59 27.29 -12.12
N ILE A 14 8.15 26.21 -12.76
CA ILE A 14 8.16 24.88 -12.15
C ILE A 14 9.59 24.33 -12.14
N VAL A 15 10.00 23.79 -10.98
CA VAL A 15 11.34 23.24 -10.76
C VAL A 15 11.39 21.79 -11.27
N GLY A 16 12.29 21.52 -12.20
CA GLY A 16 12.49 20.17 -12.75
C GLY A 16 11.38 19.69 -13.72
N ASN A 17 11.46 18.46 -14.14
CA ASN A 17 10.47 17.74 -14.96
C ASN A 17 10.01 18.44 -16.27
N LYS A 18 10.82 19.31 -16.85
CA LYS A 18 10.44 20.08 -18.05
C LYS A 18 9.95 19.23 -19.21
N LYS A 19 10.66 18.12 -19.52
CA LYS A 19 10.26 17.18 -20.58
C LYS A 19 8.87 16.56 -20.34
N ASN A 20 8.55 16.27 -19.07
CA ASN A 20 7.25 15.71 -18.71
C ASN A 20 6.15 16.77 -18.87
N ILE A 21 6.45 18.02 -18.52
CA ILE A 21 5.55 19.16 -18.70
C ILE A 21 5.26 19.40 -20.18
N ASP A 22 6.29 19.43 -21.02
CA ASP A 22 6.14 19.58 -22.48
C ASP A 22 5.28 18.45 -23.06
N PHE A 23 5.52 17.21 -22.64
CA PHE A 23 4.71 16.08 -23.04
C PHE A 23 3.25 16.21 -22.59
N MET A 24 2.98 16.69 -21.37
CA MET A 24 1.62 16.93 -20.89
C MET A 24 0.90 17.97 -21.74
N VAL A 25 1.58 19.07 -22.07
CA VAL A 25 1.02 20.13 -22.94
C VAL A 25 0.67 19.56 -24.31
N GLN A 26 1.57 18.78 -24.91
CA GLN A 26 1.32 18.12 -26.18
C GLN A 26 0.14 17.14 -26.08
N TRP A 27 0.12 16.26 -25.08
CA TRP A 27 -0.93 15.27 -24.90
C TRP A 27 -2.31 15.91 -24.74
N ILE A 28 -2.44 17.02 -23.96
CA ILE A 28 -3.71 17.72 -23.77
C ILE A 28 -4.16 18.40 -25.08
N ASN A 29 -3.25 18.98 -25.84
CA ASN A 29 -3.58 19.61 -27.13
C ASN A 29 -4.03 18.59 -28.19
N GLU A 30 -3.41 17.41 -28.24
CA GLU A 30 -3.71 16.34 -29.19
C GLU A 30 -4.86 15.43 -28.70
N TRP A 31 -5.41 15.68 -27.51
CA TRP A 31 -6.42 14.83 -26.91
C TRP A 31 -7.73 14.84 -27.70
N THR A 32 -8.24 13.64 -27.99
CA THR A 32 -9.53 13.42 -28.65
C THR A 32 -10.30 12.28 -27.94
N PRO A 33 -11.65 12.25 -28.00
CA PRO A 33 -12.43 11.16 -27.43
C PRO A 33 -12.16 9.77 -28.04
N GLN A 34 -11.46 9.72 -29.18
CA GLN A 34 -11.12 8.49 -29.90
C GLN A 34 -9.76 7.91 -29.51
N ASN A 35 -8.99 8.62 -28.69
CA ASN A 35 -7.69 8.13 -28.24
C ASN A 35 -7.84 6.81 -27.45
N LYS A 36 -6.91 5.87 -27.67
CA LYS A 36 -6.86 4.60 -26.91
C LYS A 36 -6.72 4.83 -25.41
N LYS A 37 -5.88 5.79 -25.04
CA LYS A 37 -5.65 6.20 -23.65
C LYS A 37 -6.22 7.61 -23.45
N LYS A 38 -7.34 7.69 -22.76
CA LYS A 38 -8.07 8.93 -22.54
C LYS A 38 -7.74 9.60 -21.21
N CYS A 39 -6.98 8.92 -20.38
CA CYS A 39 -6.56 9.37 -19.06
C CYS A 39 -5.04 9.51 -19.01
N LEU A 40 -4.57 10.54 -18.31
CA LEU A 40 -3.16 10.76 -17.99
C LEU A 40 -2.96 10.46 -16.51
N LEU A 41 -2.00 9.58 -16.18
CA LEU A 41 -1.62 9.26 -14.81
C LEU A 41 -0.25 9.84 -14.52
N ILE A 42 -0.16 10.73 -13.53
CA ILE A 42 1.09 11.37 -13.12
C ILE A 42 1.49 10.81 -11.75
N SER A 43 2.61 10.11 -11.72
CA SER A 43 3.13 9.50 -10.51
C SER A 43 4.44 10.16 -10.05
N GLY A 44 4.72 10.11 -8.74
CA GLY A 44 5.97 10.59 -8.16
C GLY A 44 5.79 11.11 -6.73
N ASN A 45 6.89 11.45 -6.08
CA ASN A 45 6.89 11.85 -4.67
C ASN A 45 6.05 13.12 -4.40
N SER A 46 5.70 13.35 -3.14
CA SER A 46 5.03 14.57 -2.70
C SER A 46 5.92 15.80 -2.96
N GLY A 47 5.30 16.99 -3.09
CA GLY A 47 5.98 18.28 -3.13
C GLY A 47 6.83 18.59 -4.37
N ILE A 48 6.83 17.75 -5.41
CA ILE A 48 7.62 17.93 -6.65
C ILE A 48 6.87 18.64 -7.77
N GLY A 49 5.67 19.14 -7.50
CA GLY A 49 4.91 19.98 -8.43
C GLY A 49 3.90 19.27 -9.33
N LYS A 50 3.51 18.00 -9.09
CA LYS A 50 2.52 17.26 -9.91
C LYS A 50 1.22 18.05 -10.13
N THR A 51 0.47 18.28 -9.07
CA THR A 51 -0.82 19.00 -9.12
C THR A 51 -0.65 20.42 -9.64
N LEU A 52 0.41 21.12 -9.22
CA LEU A 52 0.69 22.47 -9.70
C LEU A 52 0.92 22.52 -11.22
N SER A 53 1.64 21.56 -11.78
CA SER A 53 1.87 21.49 -13.22
C SER A 53 0.55 21.32 -13.98
N ILE A 54 -0.34 20.48 -13.50
CA ILE A 54 -1.68 20.26 -14.10
C ILE A 54 -2.48 21.57 -14.06
N GLU A 55 -2.57 22.21 -12.89
CA GLU A 55 -3.30 23.44 -12.72
C GLU A 55 -2.82 24.53 -13.68
N LEU A 56 -1.49 24.74 -13.78
CA LEU A 56 -0.91 25.77 -14.62
C LEU A 56 -1.10 25.47 -16.12
N ILE A 57 -0.91 24.23 -16.55
CA ILE A 57 -1.10 23.85 -17.95
C ILE A 57 -2.56 24.01 -18.37
N LEU A 58 -3.51 23.52 -17.56
CA LEU A 58 -4.93 23.63 -17.89
C LEU A 58 -5.40 25.08 -17.87
N LYS A 59 -4.84 25.92 -17.00
CA LYS A 59 -5.14 27.35 -16.94
C LYS A 59 -4.59 28.08 -18.18
N ASP A 60 -3.37 27.77 -18.60
CA ASP A 60 -2.74 28.34 -19.78
C ASP A 60 -3.52 27.97 -21.07
N LEU A 61 -3.94 26.72 -21.17
CA LEU A 61 -4.78 26.22 -22.25
C LEU A 61 -6.26 26.60 -22.15
N LYS A 62 -6.63 27.44 -21.14
CA LYS A 62 -7.97 27.95 -20.91
C LYS A 62 -9.05 26.88 -20.69
N TYR A 63 -8.67 25.73 -20.10
CA TYR A 63 -9.62 24.71 -19.69
C TYR A 63 -10.36 25.14 -18.42
N ASN A 64 -11.58 24.65 -18.27
CA ASN A 64 -12.31 24.65 -17.01
C ASN A 64 -11.97 23.37 -16.25
N ILE A 65 -11.42 23.51 -15.04
CA ILE A 65 -10.98 22.40 -14.23
C ILE A 65 -12.13 21.95 -13.34
N VAL A 66 -12.48 20.68 -13.45
CA VAL A 66 -13.35 19.98 -12.48
C VAL A 66 -12.39 19.20 -11.58
N ASP A 67 -12.21 19.67 -10.37
CA ASP A 67 -11.24 19.10 -9.42
C ASP A 67 -11.94 18.15 -8.44
N LEU A 68 -11.34 16.99 -8.23
CA LEU A 68 -11.78 15.97 -7.30
C LEU A 68 -10.63 15.72 -6.32
N ASN A 69 -10.78 16.33 -5.14
CA ASN A 69 -9.77 16.28 -4.09
C ASN A 69 -9.98 15.09 -3.13
N SER A 70 -8.97 14.81 -2.29
CA SER A 70 -9.01 13.74 -1.29
C SER A 70 -10.15 13.88 -0.29
N ASP A 71 -10.62 15.10 -0.08
CA ASP A 71 -11.65 15.44 0.92
C ASP A 71 -13.09 15.27 0.38
N ASP A 72 -13.24 15.05 -0.93
CA ASP A 72 -14.53 14.78 -1.54
C ASP A 72 -15.01 13.34 -1.27
N GLU A 73 -16.33 13.16 -1.22
CA GLU A 73 -16.90 11.81 -1.17
C GLU A 73 -16.48 11.02 -2.42
N ARG A 74 -15.72 9.92 -2.22
CA ARG A 74 -15.17 9.13 -3.32
C ARG A 74 -15.81 7.75 -3.39
N ASP A 75 -17.17 7.74 -3.33
CA ASP A 75 -17.96 6.53 -3.45
C ASP A 75 -18.29 6.20 -4.91
N LYS A 76 -18.54 4.93 -5.16
CA LYS A 76 -18.99 4.46 -6.48
C LYS A 76 -20.26 5.15 -6.96
N GLU A 77 -21.18 5.48 -6.03
CA GLU A 77 -22.42 6.17 -6.33
C GLU A 77 -22.19 7.64 -6.69
N TYR A 78 -21.28 8.31 -6.03
CA TYR A 78 -20.88 9.69 -6.35
C TYR A 78 -20.33 9.79 -7.78
N ILE A 79 -19.47 8.88 -8.18
CA ILE A 79 -18.95 8.84 -9.57
C ILE A 79 -20.09 8.68 -10.56
N LYS A 80 -21.02 7.74 -10.33
CA LYS A 80 -22.11 7.46 -11.27
C LYS A 80 -23.09 8.60 -11.36
N SER A 81 -23.46 9.23 -10.24
CA SER A 81 -24.48 10.26 -10.18
C SER A 81 -24.00 11.66 -10.55
N LYS A 82 -22.79 12.03 -10.14
CA LYS A 82 -22.24 13.38 -10.33
C LYS A 82 -21.17 13.46 -11.40
N ILE A 83 -20.17 12.56 -11.36
CA ILE A 83 -19.03 12.67 -12.27
C ILE A 83 -19.35 12.21 -13.68
N LYS A 84 -20.02 11.07 -13.83
CA LYS A 84 -20.35 10.51 -15.16
C LYS A 84 -21.15 11.49 -16.06
N PRO A 85 -22.17 12.22 -15.59
CA PRO A 85 -22.84 13.25 -16.40
C PRO A 85 -21.91 14.39 -16.82
N MET A 86 -21.02 14.83 -15.92
CA MET A 86 -20.05 15.91 -16.21
C MET A 86 -19.06 15.54 -17.32
N LEU A 87 -18.66 14.26 -17.42
CA LEU A 87 -17.73 13.76 -18.43
C LEU A 87 -18.32 13.82 -19.86
N GLN A 88 -19.62 14.00 -20.02
CA GLN A 88 -20.29 14.17 -21.31
C GLN A 88 -20.35 15.63 -21.77
N VAL A 89 -20.13 16.59 -20.85
CA VAL A 89 -20.20 18.02 -21.13
C VAL A 89 -18.83 18.52 -21.59
N VAL A 90 -18.62 18.62 -22.89
CA VAL A 90 -17.32 18.99 -23.50
C VAL A 90 -16.95 20.44 -23.22
N LYS A 91 -17.92 21.36 -23.20
CA LYS A 91 -17.71 22.79 -23.03
C LYS A 91 -18.65 23.38 -21.99
N THR A 92 -18.16 24.34 -21.25
CA THR A 92 -19.00 25.17 -20.35
C THR A 92 -19.88 26.11 -21.16
N VAL A 93 -20.86 26.74 -20.49
CA VAL A 93 -21.69 27.79 -21.06
C VAL A 93 -20.88 28.96 -21.64
N PHE A 94 -19.70 29.22 -21.08
CA PHE A 94 -18.75 30.24 -21.53
C PHE A 94 -17.79 29.76 -22.63
N GLY A 95 -17.99 28.58 -23.23
CA GLY A 95 -17.19 28.04 -24.32
C GLY A 95 -15.86 27.41 -23.95
N LYS A 96 -15.48 27.40 -22.67
CA LYS A 96 -14.23 26.75 -22.21
C LYS A 96 -14.40 25.22 -22.25
N LYS A 97 -13.35 24.51 -22.69
CA LYS A 97 -13.30 23.04 -22.62
C LYS A 97 -13.18 22.58 -21.17
N ASN A 98 -13.84 21.48 -20.80
CA ASN A 98 -13.75 20.88 -19.48
C ASN A 98 -12.60 19.85 -19.44
N ALA A 99 -11.96 19.73 -18.26
CA ALA A 99 -11.04 18.65 -17.93
C ALA A 99 -11.31 18.19 -16.49
N LEU A 100 -11.30 16.87 -16.24
CA LEU A 100 -11.40 16.31 -14.90
C LEU A 100 -10.00 16.07 -14.35
N VAL A 101 -9.75 16.58 -13.15
CA VAL A 101 -8.52 16.34 -12.39
C VAL A 101 -8.87 15.55 -11.12
N VAL A 102 -8.22 14.42 -10.92
CA VAL A 102 -8.40 13.59 -9.72
C VAL A 102 -7.06 13.55 -8.99
N ASN A 103 -7.00 14.23 -7.86
CA ASN A 103 -5.79 14.34 -7.07
C ASN A 103 -5.68 13.19 -6.07
N ASP A 104 -4.43 12.74 -5.82
CA ASP A 104 -4.04 11.79 -4.77
C ASP A 104 -4.89 10.51 -4.76
N LEU A 105 -4.84 9.75 -5.87
CA LEU A 105 -5.55 8.47 -6.03
C LEU A 105 -5.16 7.42 -4.97
N ASP A 106 -3.98 7.54 -4.39
CA ASP A 106 -3.45 6.63 -3.36
C ASP A 106 -4.10 6.81 -1.98
N CYS A 107 -4.80 7.92 -1.76
CA CYS A 107 -5.59 8.16 -0.55
C CYS A 107 -6.99 7.49 -0.58
N LEU A 108 -7.23 6.59 -1.54
CA LEU A 108 -8.50 5.91 -1.69
C LEU A 108 -8.61 4.68 -0.79
N SER A 109 -9.65 4.64 0.01
CA SER A 109 -10.02 3.49 0.84
C SER A 109 -10.90 2.47 0.11
N ASP A 110 -11.55 2.85 -0.99
CA ASP A 110 -12.53 2.01 -1.68
C ASP A 110 -12.06 1.52 -3.06
N HIS A 111 -11.93 0.19 -3.20
CA HIS A 111 -11.66 -0.47 -4.48
C HIS A 111 -12.76 -0.26 -5.53
N GLY A 112 -13.99 0.01 -5.10
CA GLY A 112 -15.14 0.30 -5.97
C GLY A 112 -14.99 1.58 -6.77
N PHE A 113 -14.31 2.59 -6.21
CA PHE A 113 -14.04 3.86 -6.88
C PHE A 113 -13.16 3.68 -8.13
N ILE A 114 -12.06 2.92 -8.02
CA ILE A 114 -11.13 2.69 -9.14
C ILE A 114 -11.84 2.00 -10.31
N SER A 115 -12.67 1.00 -10.03
CA SER A 115 -13.45 0.30 -11.07
C SER A 115 -14.45 1.24 -11.76
N ALA A 116 -15.16 2.07 -11.01
CA ALA A 116 -16.07 3.06 -11.55
C ALA A 116 -15.36 4.14 -12.37
N LEU A 117 -14.15 4.56 -11.95
CA LEU A 117 -13.34 5.51 -12.69
C LEU A 117 -12.84 4.92 -14.01
N ILE A 118 -12.48 3.61 -14.06
CA ILE A 118 -12.14 2.91 -15.31
C ILE A 118 -13.30 2.95 -16.30
N ASP A 119 -14.53 2.70 -15.81
CA ASP A 119 -15.72 2.77 -16.68
C ASP A 119 -15.96 4.21 -17.19
N CYS A 120 -15.72 5.22 -16.37
CA CYS A 120 -15.76 6.61 -16.77
C CYS A 120 -14.70 6.93 -17.85
N ILE A 121 -13.47 6.43 -17.73
CA ILE A 121 -12.40 6.64 -18.71
C ILE A 121 -12.80 6.08 -20.09
N LYS A 122 -13.45 4.94 -20.14
CA LYS A 122 -13.89 4.33 -21.41
C LYS A 122 -14.89 5.22 -22.17
N GLU A 123 -15.80 5.86 -21.44
CA GLU A 123 -16.94 6.61 -22.01
C GLU A 123 -16.72 8.13 -22.07
N THR A 124 -15.62 8.66 -21.53
CA THR A 124 -15.39 10.11 -21.41
C THR A 124 -15.28 10.82 -22.75
N LYS A 125 -15.81 12.05 -22.79
CA LYS A 125 -15.64 13.03 -23.89
C LYS A 125 -14.72 14.20 -23.52
N ILE A 126 -14.14 14.19 -22.31
CA ILE A 126 -13.20 15.19 -21.81
C ILE A 126 -11.93 14.50 -21.30
N PRO A 127 -10.77 15.17 -21.31
CA PRO A 127 -9.55 14.61 -20.75
C PRO A 127 -9.68 14.40 -19.25
N ILE A 128 -9.16 13.28 -18.77
CA ILE A 128 -9.06 12.94 -17.34
C ILE A 128 -7.59 12.91 -16.97
N ILE A 129 -7.22 13.61 -15.90
CA ILE A 129 -5.84 13.67 -15.40
C ILE A 129 -5.84 13.24 -13.93
N CYS A 130 -5.04 12.23 -13.61
CA CYS A 130 -4.97 11.66 -12.27
C CYS A 130 -3.57 11.83 -11.70
N THR A 131 -3.46 12.09 -10.40
CA THR A 131 -2.18 12.08 -9.67
C THR A 131 -2.13 10.96 -8.64
N CYS A 132 -0.94 10.39 -8.41
CA CYS A 132 -0.67 9.48 -7.32
C CYS A 132 0.77 9.65 -6.82
N ASN A 133 1.07 9.23 -5.60
CA ASN A 133 2.43 9.20 -5.08
C ASN A 133 3.08 7.85 -5.39
N ASP A 134 2.40 6.75 -5.10
CA ASP A 134 2.88 5.39 -5.40
C ASP A 134 2.08 4.72 -6.52
N ARG A 135 2.73 4.55 -7.68
CA ARG A 135 2.16 3.83 -8.83
C ARG A 135 2.10 2.32 -8.63
N TYR A 136 3.00 1.77 -7.82
CA TYR A 136 3.18 0.30 -7.72
C TYR A 136 2.16 -0.37 -6.81
N ASN A 137 1.26 0.39 -6.21
CA ASN A 137 0.13 -0.16 -5.47
C ASN A 137 -0.67 -1.12 -6.37
N GLN A 138 -0.99 -2.31 -5.84
CA GLN A 138 -1.68 -3.37 -6.60
C GLN A 138 -3.02 -2.91 -7.17
N ALA A 139 -3.72 -2.01 -6.47
CA ALA A 139 -4.98 -1.44 -6.92
C ALA A 139 -4.88 -0.69 -8.26
N PHE A 140 -3.70 -0.14 -8.58
CA PHE A 140 -3.50 0.66 -9.81
C PHE A 140 -3.01 -0.14 -11.00
N LYS A 141 -2.67 -1.43 -10.87
CA LYS A 141 -2.16 -2.23 -11.99
C LYS A 141 -3.12 -2.24 -13.17
N THR A 142 -4.39 -2.51 -12.90
CA THR A 142 -5.43 -2.53 -13.94
C THR A 142 -5.74 -1.12 -14.45
N PHE A 143 -5.82 -0.12 -13.56
CA PHE A 143 -6.08 1.27 -13.91
C PHE A 143 -5.01 1.85 -14.85
N ALA A 144 -3.73 1.60 -14.56
CA ALA A 144 -2.61 2.09 -15.36
C ALA A 144 -2.64 1.61 -16.82
N THR A 145 -3.29 0.47 -17.12
CA THR A 145 -3.42 -0.01 -18.51
C THR A 145 -4.29 0.88 -19.38
N TYR A 146 -5.22 1.63 -18.78
CA TYR A 146 -6.12 2.56 -19.46
C TYR A 146 -5.57 3.99 -19.52
N CYS A 147 -4.44 4.26 -18.84
CA CYS A 147 -3.84 5.58 -18.72
C CYS A 147 -2.54 5.71 -19.53
N GLU A 148 -2.25 6.93 -19.97
CA GLU A 148 -0.88 7.31 -20.34
C GLU A 148 -0.15 7.67 -19.06
N ASP A 149 1.01 7.07 -18.82
CA ASP A 149 1.71 7.15 -17.57
C ASP A 149 2.95 8.03 -17.64
N ILE A 150 3.02 9.02 -16.75
CA ILE A 150 4.16 9.93 -16.62
C ILE A 150 4.72 9.82 -15.21
N LYS A 151 6.02 9.54 -15.12
CA LYS A 151 6.73 9.53 -13.86
C LYS A 151 7.49 10.83 -13.65
N PHE A 152 7.05 11.64 -12.69
CA PHE A 152 7.80 12.79 -12.21
C PHE A 152 8.96 12.32 -11.32
N LYS A 153 10.13 12.88 -11.55
CA LYS A 153 11.33 12.63 -10.76
C LYS A 153 11.54 13.79 -9.78
N ASN A 154 12.18 13.49 -8.65
CA ASN A 154 12.61 14.56 -7.76
C ASN A 154 13.55 15.48 -8.50
N PRO A 155 13.37 16.80 -8.39
CA PRO A 155 14.33 17.78 -8.93
C PRO A 155 15.71 17.57 -8.32
N SER A 156 16.75 17.93 -9.06
CA SER A 156 18.11 17.87 -8.54
C SER A 156 18.35 18.95 -7.46
N THR A 157 19.30 18.69 -6.55
CA THR A 157 19.69 19.66 -5.51
C THR A 157 20.06 21.04 -6.12
N ASN A 158 20.70 21.04 -7.30
CA ASN A 158 21.06 22.28 -8.00
C ASN A 158 19.84 23.05 -8.53
N GLU A 159 18.84 22.36 -9.09
CA GLU A 159 17.61 23.01 -9.58
C GLU A 159 16.84 23.64 -8.44
N ILE A 160 16.71 22.94 -7.31
CA ILE A 160 16.04 23.47 -6.12
C ILE A 160 16.84 24.63 -5.52
N TYR A 161 18.17 24.51 -5.44
CA TYR A 161 19.03 25.58 -4.94
C TYR A 161 18.87 26.85 -5.77
N ASN A 162 18.89 26.74 -7.09
CA ASN A 162 18.68 27.90 -7.98
C ASN A 162 17.31 28.55 -7.79
N PHE A 163 16.29 27.77 -7.47
CA PHE A 163 14.95 28.25 -7.18
C PHE A 163 14.87 28.98 -5.82
N ILE A 164 15.47 28.42 -4.76
CA ILE A 164 15.39 29.01 -3.42
C ILE A 164 16.38 30.17 -3.19
N ASN A 165 17.48 30.25 -3.97
CA ASN A 165 18.51 31.26 -3.81
C ASN A 165 17.94 32.71 -3.87
N PRO A 166 17.14 33.11 -4.88
CA PRO A 166 16.52 34.42 -4.89
C PRO A 166 15.51 34.60 -3.75
N ILE A 167 14.86 33.53 -3.27
CA ILE A 167 13.85 33.60 -2.21
C ILE A 167 14.49 33.93 -0.88
N TYR A 168 15.53 33.21 -0.44
CA TYR A 168 16.12 33.46 0.86
C TYR A 168 16.85 34.82 0.90
N LYS A 169 17.38 35.30 -0.24
CA LYS A 169 17.93 36.67 -0.34
C LYS A 169 16.86 37.74 -0.17
N LYS A 170 15.68 37.56 -0.81
CA LYS A 170 14.55 38.49 -0.71
C LYS A 170 13.94 38.50 0.68
N GLU A 171 13.82 37.33 1.33
CA GLU A 171 13.29 37.21 2.70
C GLU A 171 14.35 37.52 3.78
N LYS A 172 15.58 37.88 3.38
CA LYS A 172 16.71 38.20 4.29
C LYS A 172 17.07 37.06 5.25
N ILE A 173 16.92 35.82 4.80
CA ILE A 173 17.28 34.63 5.58
C ILE A 173 18.79 34.39 5.44
N MET A 174 19.52 34.43 6.57
CA MET A 174 20.96 34.20 6.57
C MET A 174 21.27 32.71 6.60
N ILE A 175 21.42 32.09 5.44
CA ILE A 175 21.82 30.70 5.28
C ILE A 175 23.04 30.62 4.37
N SER A 176 24.02 29.79 4.73
CA SER A 176 25.17 29.51 3.87
C SER A 176 24.74 28.56 2.73
N GLU A 177 25.48 28.61 1.62
CA GLU A 177 25.21 27.68 0.50
C GLU A 177 25.28 26.20 0.94
N ILE A 178 26.25 25.85 1.77
CA ILE A 178 26.41 24.50 2.28
C ILE A 178 25.18 24.07 3.08
N ASN A 179 24.72 24.92 4.00
CA ASN A 179 23.53 24.64 4.82
C ASN A 179 22.26 24.58 3.97
N ALA A 180 22.14 25.44 2.94
CA ALA A 180 21.01 25.39 2.02
C ALA A 180 20.95 24.08 1.23
N ARG A 181 22.10 23.58 0.75
CA ARG A 181 22.19 22.29 0.06
C ARG A 181 21.87 21.12 1.01
N THR A 182 22.41 21.13 2.22
CA THR A 182 22.09 20.12 3.26
C THR A 182 20.60 20.14 3.61
N LEU A 183 19.98 21.33 3.70
CA LEU A 183 18.53 21.45 3.94
C LEU A 183 17.72 20.84 2.81
N ILE A 184 18.11 21.01 1.54
CA ILE A 184 17.45 20.41 0.38
C ILE A 184 17.56 18.89 0.44
N GLU A 185 18.76 18.35 0.69
CA GLU A 185 19.00 16.92 0.79
C GLU A 185 18.21 16.27 1.94
N ASN A 186 18.18 16.93 3.10
CA ASN A 186 17.41 16.49 4.26
C ASN A 186 15.88 16.55 4.03
N SER A 187 15.43 17.41 3.11
CA SER A 187 14.04 17.48 2.66
C SER A 187 13.74 16.47 1.51
N ASN A 188 14.64 15.53 1.20
CA ASN A 188 14.51 14.55 0.13
C ASN A 188 14.20 15.17 -1.25
N ASN A 189 14.71 16.35 -1.52
CA ASN A 189 14.46 17.11 -2.74
C ASN A 189 12.95 17.42 -2.99
N ASP A 190 12.16 17.49 -1.93
CA ASP A 190 10.79 18.02 -1.94
C ASP A 190 10.83 19.54 -1.86
N VAL A 191 10.35 20.21 -2.92
CA VAL A 191 10.40 21.68 -3.01
C VAL A 191 9.51 22.34 -1.95
N ARG A 192 8.34 21.76 -1.65
CA ARG A 192 7.41 22.28 -0.64
C ARG A 192 8.01 22.17 0.75
N ASN A 193 8.55 21.00 1.09
CA ASN A 193 9.20 20.75 2.38
C ASN A 193 10.45 21.64 2.54
N THR A 194 11.26 21.79 1.49
CA THR A 194 12.41 22.68 1.47
C THR A 194 12.03 24.12 1.81
N LEU A 195 10.96 24.66 1.21
CA LEU A 195 10.50 26.04 1.50
C LEU A 195 9.95 26.17 2.93
N ASN A 196 9.26 25.18 3.45
CA ASN A 196 8.77 25.16 4.82
C ASN A 196 9.93 25.11 5.81
N ASN A 197 10.93 24.25 5.58
CA ASN A 197 12.13 24.16 6.40
C ASN A 197 12.98 25.43 6.33
N LEU A 198 13.07 26.06 5.16
CA LEU A 198 13.73 27.35 5.00
C LEU A 198 13.06 28.47 5.83
N GLN A 199 11.73 28.46 5.91
CA GLN A 199 10.99 29.39 6.77
C GLN A 199 11.29 29.15 8.25
N LEU A 200 11.38 27.89 8.68
CA LEU A 200 11.71 27.53 10.07
C LEU A 200 13.16 27.89 10.43
N TYR A 201 14.09 27.78 9.46
CA TYR A 201 15.50 28.13 9.66
C TYR A 201 15.69 29.59 10.07
N ASN A 202 14.85 30.50 9.58
CA ASN A 202 14.90 31.91 9.94
C ASN A 202 14.61 32.20 11.44
N HIS A 203 13.93 31.28 12.12
CA HIS A 203 13.54 31.42 13.52
C HIS A 203 14.49 30.71 14.50
N LYS A 204 15.37 29.80 14.03
CA LYS A 204 16.29 29.05 14.89
C LYS A 204 17.59 28.75 14.14
N SER A 205 18.65 29.50 14.47
CA SER A 205 19.97 29.41 13.82
C SER A 205 20.73 28.11 14.01
N GLU A 206 20.24 27.14 14.81
CA GLU A 206 20.90 25.86 15.14
C GLU A 206 20.02 24.63 14.93
N MET A 207 19.06 24.66 14.00
CA MET A 207 18.28 23.46 13.72
C MET A 207 19.14 22.40 13.02
N LYS A 208 19.41 21.30 13.72
CA LYS A 208 19.81 20.04 13.09
C LYS A 208 18.57 19.48 12.40
N PHE A 209 18.50 19.59 11.08
CA PHE A 209 17.46 18.95 10.29
C PHE A 209 17.82 17.47 10.18
N ASP A 210 17.12 16.61 10.91
CA ASP A 210 17.18 15.19 10.66
C ASP A 210 16.60 14.90 9.27
N LYS A 211 17.25 14.00 8.52
CA LYS A 211 16.70 13.51 7.25
C LYS A 211 15.28 13.00 7.50
N ASP A 212 14.37 13.38 6.61
CA ASP A 212 13.01 12.87 6.64
C ASP A 212 13.08 11.34 6.44
N ARG A 213 12.89 10.58 7.52
CA ARG A 213 13.08 9.12 7.56
C ARG A 213 11.89 8.35 7.02
N THR A 214 10.82 9.04 6.62
CA THR A 214 9.60 8.43 6.09
C THR A 214 9.79 7.59 4.81
N GLN A 215 11.00 7.64 4.22
CA GLN A 215 11.35 6.88 3.01
C GLN A 215 12.34 5.73 3.27
N ILE A 216 12.59 5.38 4.53
CA ILE A 216 13.46 4.23 4.83
C ILE A 216 12.72 2.95 4.45
N GLY A 217 13.34 2.14 3.59
CA GLY A 217 12.79 0.85 3.21
C GLY A 217 12.73 -0.12 4.40
N VAL A 218 11.77 -1.07 4.36
CA VAL A 218 11.57 -2.04 5.45
C VAL A 218 12.83 -2.82 5.81
N PHE A 219 13.63 -3.19 4.81
CA PHE A 219 14.89 -3.90 5.02
C PHE A 219 15.99 -2.99 5.61
N ASP A 220 16.00 -1.72 5.23
CA ASP A 220 16.93 -0.74 5.82
C ASP A 220 16.57 -0.44 7.26
N MET A 221 15.27 -0.33 7.57
CA MET A 221 14.75 -0.25 8.94
C MET A 221 15.24 -1.44 9.79
N ALA A 222 15.07 -2.66 9.29
CA ALA A 222 15.54 -3.87 9.98
C ALA A 222 17.07 -3.91 10.14
N ASN A 223 17.83 -3.44 9.14
CA ASN A 223 19.27 -3.29 9.23
C ASN A 223 19.67 -2.32 10.35
N ILE A 224 19.01 -1.18 10.47
CA ILE A 224 19.27 -0.20 11.55
C ILE A 224 18.94 -0.80 12.91
N MET A 225 17.78 -1.48 13.04
CA MET A 225 17.34 -2.10 14.29
C MET A 225 18.32 -3.18 14.75
N LEU A 226 18.77 -4.08 13.86
CA LEU A 226 19.67 -5.20 14.18
C LEU A 226 21.15 -4.81 14.22
N SER A 227 21.51 -3.59 13.84
CA SER A 227 22.90 -3.11 13.86
C SER A 227 23.38 -2.85 15.29
N GLN A 228 24.61 -3.27 15.59
CA GLN A 228 25.30 -2.92 16.84
C GLN A 228 25.79 -1.48 16.87
N THR A 229 26.06 -0.89 15.70
CA THR A 229 26.61 0.47 15.59
C THR A 229 25.56 1.56 15.76
N SER A 230 24.27 1.20 15.71
CA SER A 230 23.18 2.14 15.88
C SER A 230 22.92 2.40 17.37
N ASP A 231 22.91 3.67 17.75
CA ASP A 231 22.58 4.12 19.11
C ASP A 231 21.08 3.91 19.44
N PHE A 232 20.75 3.98 20.72
CA PHE A 232 19.40 3.79 21.22
C PHE A 232 18.40 4.77 20.56
N ASP A 233 18.76 6.05 20.47
CA ASP A 233 17.88 7.09 19.91
C ASP A 233 17.56 6.84 18.43
N THR A 234 18.55 6.37 17.68
CA THR A 234 18.35 6.02 16.26
C THR A 234 17.44 4.82 16.12
N LYS A 235 17.59 3.78 16.93
CA LYS A 235 16.70 2.60 16.93
C LYS A 235 15.31 2.98 17.39
N TYR A 236 15.19 3.81 18.43
CA TYR A 236 13.91 4.29 18.94
C TYR A 236 13.13 5.08 17.89
N LYS A 237 13.77 6.04 17.23
CA LYS A 237 13.17 6.78 16.12
C LYS A 237 12.79 5.87 14.94
N THR A 238 13.59 4.83 14.68
CA THR A 238 13.34 3.87 13.61
C THR A 238 12.15 2.97 13.91
N PHE A 239 11.94 2.57 15.17
CA PHE A 239 10.77 1.80 15.60
C PHE A 239 9.45 2.52 15.26
N TRP A 240 9.39 3.84 15.45
CA TRP A 240 8.20 4.64 15.19
C TRP A 240 7.88 4.89 13.71
N LEU A 241 8.73 4.43 12.78
CA LEU A 241 8.41 4.46 11.34
C LEU A 241 7.34 3.44 10.98
N ASP A 242 7.38 2.27 11.62
CA ASP A 242 6.39 1.22 11.46
C ASP A 242 6.35 0.38 12.74
N THR A 243 5.40 0.68 13.60
CA THR A 243 5.28 0.08 14.94
C THR A 243 4.88 -1.39 14.89
N ASP A 244 4.14 -1.81 13.86
CA ASP A 244 3.65 -3.18 13.72
C ASP A 244 4.72 -4.08 13.08
N LEU A 245 5.45 -3.55 12.11
CA LEU A 245 6.42 -4.34 11.36
C LEU A 245 7.79 -4.42 12.05
N SER A 246 8.20 -3.40 12.83
CA SER A 246 9.49 -3.38 13.51
C SER A 246 9.69 -4.57 14.45
N PRO A 247 8.76 -4.91 15.37
CA PRO A 247 8.88 -6.08 16.23
C PRO A 247 8.93 -7.39 15.44
N LEU A 248 8.10 -7.51 14.39
CA LEU A 248 8.05 -8.71 13.57
C LEU A 248 9.34 -8.93 12.78
N MET A 249 9.99 -7.86 12.29
CA MET A 249 11.28 -7.94 11.61
C MET A 249 12.38 -8.38 12.57
N VAL A 250 12.37 -7.88 13.81
CA VAL A 250 13.33 -8.33 14.85
C VAL A 250 13.07 -9.79 15.20
N HIS A 251 11.81 -10.18 15.42
CA HIS A 251 11.40 -11.55 15.76
C HIS A 251 11.81 -12.57 14.69
N GLU A 252 11.62 -12.28 13.40
CA GLU A 252 12.00 -13.22 12.33
C GLU A 252 13.53 -13.41 12.22
N ASN A 253 14.31 -12.38 12.61
CA ASN A 253 15.72 -12.33 12.29
C ASN A 253 16.66 -12.48 13.52
N TYR A 254 16.16 -12.36 14.77
CA TYR A 254 17.02 -12.35 15.95
C TYR A 254 17.86 -13.63 16.12
N VAL A 255 17.29 -14.80 15.83
CA VAL A 255 18.00 -16.09 15.97
C VAL A 255 19.24 -16.13 15.06
N ASN A 256 19.08 -15.80 13.78
CA ASN A 256 20.15 -15.84 12.81
C ASN A 256 21.21 -14.76 13.05
N ASN A 257 20.83 -13.65 13.69
CA ASN A 257 21.72 -12.52 13.99
C ASN A 257 22.37 -12.63 15.37
N THR A 258 21.97 -13.58 16.21
CA THR A 258 22.61 -13.86 17.50
C THR A 258 23.59 -15.03 17.42
N MET A 259 23.27 -16.05 16.62
CA MET A 259 24.12 -17.23 16.45
C MET A 259 25.23 -16.98 15.42
N LYS A 260 26.50 -17.07 15.84
CA LYS A 260 27.69 -17.03 14.96
C LYS A 260 28.00 -18.40 14.35
N SER A 261 28.90 -18.39 13.37
CA SER A 261 29.25 -19.53 12.52
C SER A 261 29.93 -20.69 13.27
N LYS A 262 30.05 -21.83 12.59
CA LYS A 262 30.40 -23.19 13.07
C LYS A 262 31.71 -23.39 13.85
N ASN A 263 32.58 -22.38 14.03
CA ASN A 263 33.92 -22.51 14.65
C ASN A 263 34.06 -21.68 15.94
N GLU A 264 33.08 -21.73 16.83
CA GLU A 264 33.09 -20.96 18.08
C GLU A 264 33.62 -21.79 19.26
N THR A 265 34.32 -21.12 20.21
CA THR A 265 34.66 -21.70 21.51
C THR A 265 33.38 -21.97 22.33
N GLU A 266 33.47 -22.91 23.27
CA GLU A 266 32.32 -23.27 24.14
C GLU A 266 31.80 -22.07 24.94
N GLU A 267 32.68 -21.18 25.39
CA GLU A 267 32.33 -19.96 26.13
C GLU A 267 31.52 -19.01 25.24
N ASN A 268 31.89 -18.82 23.97
CA ASN A 268 31.14 -17.99 23.02
C ASN A 268 29.77 -18.59 22.71
N LYS A 269 29.64 -19.91 22.67
CA LYS A 269 28.34 -20.57 22.48
C LYS A 269 27.43 -20.33 23.65
N LEU A 270 27.90 -20.42 24.90
CA LEU A 270 27.12 -20.12 26.09
C LEU A 270 26.66 -18.66 26.09
N GLN A 271 27.56 -17.73 25.80
CA GLN A 271 27.23 -16.30 25.71
C GLN A 271 26.17 -16.02 24.63
N ASN A 272 26.24 -16.70 23.50
CA ASN A 272 25.26 -16.56 22.43
C ASN A 272 23.88 -17.14 22.83
N LEU A 273 23.86 -18.24 23.59
CA LEU A 273 22.62 -18.79 24.14
C LEU A 273 21.99 -17.85 25.18
N ASP A 274 22.78 -17.24 26.07
CA ASP A 274 22.30 -16.25 27.03
C ASP A 274 21.73 -15.02 26.32
N ASN A 275 22.39 -14.53 25.26
CA ASN A 275 21.89 -13.44 24.46
C ASN A 275 20.57 -13.80 23.73
N LEU A 276 20.49 -15.02 23.19
CA LEU A 276 19.29 -15.54 22.54
C LEU A 276 18.12 -15.64 23.53
N PHE A 277 18.36 -16.16 24.72
CA PHE A 277 17.38 -16.25 25.78
C PHE A 277 16.90 -14.86 26.22
N ALA A 278 17.81 -13.91 26.43
CA ALA A 278 17.45 -12.54 26.78
C ALA A 278 16.62 -11.85 25.68
N ALA A 279 16.99 -12.05 24.39
CA ALA A 279 16.22 -11.52 23.27
C ALA A 279 14.81 -12.15 23.20
N ALA A 280 14.70 -13.48 23.39
CA ALA A 280 13.41 -14.18 23.41
C ALA A 280 12.49 -13.70 24.53
N ASN A 281 13.03 -13.45 25.73
CA ASN A 281 12.27 -12.88 26.84
C ASN A 281 11.74 -11.48 26.52
N CYS A 282 12.55 -10.62 25.92
CA CYS A 282 12.08 -9.29 25.51
C CYS A 282 10.95 -9.39 24.46
N LEU A 283 11.07 -10.29 23.49
CA LEU A 283 10.03 -10.52 22.48
C LEU A 283 8.75 -11.10 23.07
N SER A 284 8.87 -12.02 24.07
CA SER A 284 7.72 -12.55 24.81
C SER A 284 6.99 -11.45 25.59
N ASN A 285 7.73 -10.50 26.16
CA ASN A 285 7.12 -9.34 26.83
C ASN A 285 6.37 -8.44 25.83
N ILE A 286 6.86 -8.31 24.59
CA ILE A 286 6.15 -7.59 23.53
C ILE A 286 4.79 -8.24 23.28
N ASP A 287 4.73 -9.57 23.12
CA ASP A 287 3.46 -10.29 22.91
C ASP A 287 2.46 -10.07 24.06
N LEU A 288 2.93 -9.97 25.30
CA LEU A 288 2.07 -9.66 26.44
C LEU A 288 1.53 -8.23 26.35
N PHE A 289 2.37 -7.25 26.07
CA PHE A 289 1.93 -5.86 25.93
C PHE A 289 1.00 -5.68 24.73
N GLU A 290 1.26 -6.34 23.60
CA GLU A 290 0.38 -6.30 22.44
C GLU A 290 -1.01 -6.87 22.73
N SER A 291 -1.10 -7.90 23.58
CA SER A 291 -2.39 -8.48 23.96
C SER A 291 -3.24 -7.53 24.81
N ASP A 292 -2.60 -6.61 25.54
CA ASP A 292 -3.24 -5.64 26.43
C ASP A 292 -3.51 -4.28 25.76
N ILE A 293 -2.97 -4.06 24.55
CA ILE A 293 -3.26 -2.87 23.74
C ILE A 293 -4.66 -3.00 23.15
N GLU A 294 -5.61 -2.30 23.75
CA GLU A 294 -6.90 -2.04 23.13
C GLU A 294 -6.80 -0.80 22.21
N ALA A 295 -7.80 -0.60 21.36
CA ALA A 295 -7.81 0.48 20.35
C ALA A 295 -7.55 1.90 20.90
N THR A 296 -7.62 2.10 22.21
CA THR A 296 -7.43 3.39 22.89
C THR A 296 -6.21 3.45 23.81
N ASN A 297 -5.56 2.32 24.09
CA ASN A 297 -4.46 2.25 25.08
C ASN A 297 -3.08 2.22 24.42
N TRP A 298 -2.72 3.33 23.79
CA TRP A 298 -1.41 3.49 23.12
C TRP A 298 -0.25 3.76 24.09
N ASP A 299 -0.50 3.93 25.38
CA ASP A 299 0.52 4.24 26.39
C ASP A 299 1.53 3.10 26.59
N LEU A 300 1.20 1.88 26.17
CA LEU A 300 2.09 0.73 26.22
C LEU A 300 3.10 0.67 25.05
N MET A 301 2.90 1.42 23.97
CA MET A 301 3.79 1.40 22.81
C MET A 301 5.26 1.76 23.12
N PRO A 302 5.59 2.72 23.98
CA PRO A 302 6.97 2.96 24.37
C PRO A 302 7.64 1.75 25.04
N HIS A 303 6.89 0.94 25.81
CA HIS A 303 7.40 -0.27 26.43
C HIS A 303 7.70 -1.35 25.39
N ILE A 304 6.86 -1.49 24.38
CA ILE A 304 7.10 -2.36 23.23
C ILE A 304 8.37 -1.91 22.48
N ALA A 305 8.53 -0.60 22.21
CA ALA A 305 9.71 -0.06 21.58
C ALA A 305 11.00 -0.40 22.34
N VAL A 306 11.01 -0.19 23.65
CA VAL A 306 12.18 -0.51 24.51
C VAL A 306 12.49 -1.99 24.51
N ASN A 307 11.49 -2.89 24.62
CA ASN A 307 11.71 -4.33 24.55
C ASN A 307 12.23 -4.77 23.18
N CYS A 308 11.70 -4.20 22.08
CA CYS A 308 12.16 -4.46 20.73
C CYS A 308 13.64 -4.05 20.52
N ILE A 309 14.03 -2.86 21.02
CA ILE A 309 15.40 -2.38 20.98
C ILE A 309 16.30 -3.26 21.85
N SER A 310 15.85 -3.66 23.05
CA SER A 310 16.60 -4.53 23.94
C SER A 310 16.84 -5.90 23.32
N ALA A 311 15.83 -6.50 22.67
CA ALA A 311 15.99 -7.74 21.92
C ALA A 311 17.01 -7.58 20.78
N SER A 312 16.91 -6.53 19.99
CA SER A 312 17.80 -6.26 18.86
C SER A 312 19.24 -5.95 19.29
N SER A 313 19.45 -5.42 20.50
CA SER A 313 20.79 -5.15 21.04
C SER A 313 21.59 -6.41 21.35
N LYS A 314 20.92 -7.56 21.50
CA LYS A 314 21.54 -8.87 21.71
C LYS A 314 22.01 -9.53 20.41
N CYS A 315 21.67 -8.95 19.25
CA CYS A 315 22.10 -9.44 17.95
C CYS A 315 23.53 -8.97 17.63
N HIS A 316 24.43 -9.89 17.31
CA HIS A 316 25.86 -9.60 17.14
C HIS A 316 26.38 -9.85 15.72
N THR A 317 25.59 -10.53 14.88
CA THR A 317 26.04 -10.94 13.55
C THR A 317 25.22 -10.25 12.46
N LYS A 318 25.84 -10.06 11.30
CA LYS A 318 25.16 -9.60 10.09
C LYS A 318 24.73 -10.82 9.28
N ALA A 319 23.51 -11.30 9.50
CA ALA A 319 22.89 -12.31 8.65
C ALA A 319 22.01 -11.65 7.59
N GLN A 320 21.67 -12.40 6.55
CA GLN A 320 20.72 -11.94 5.55
C GLN A 320 19.32 -11.77 6.19
N ILE A 321 18.79 -10.56 6.11
CA ILE A 321 17.49 -10.23 6.68
C ILE A 321 16.37 -10.86 5.85
N LYS A 322 15.47 -11.56 6.54
CA LYS A 322 14.26 -12.17 5.97
C LYS A 322 13.04 -11.36 6.33
N PHE A 323 12.09 -11.34 5.43
CA PHE A 323 10.77 -10.75 5.69
C PHE A 323 9.94 -11.68 6.61
N PRO A 324 9.14 -11.15 7.56
CA PRO A 324 8.38 -11.95 8.51
C PRO A 324 7.40 -12.91 7.84
N THR A 325 7.56 -14.20 8.09
CA THR A 325 6.65 -15.25 7.61
C THR A 325 5.30 -15.21 8.33
N PHE A 326 5.29 -14.68 9.55
CA PHE A 326 4.11 -14.52 10.40
C PHE A 326 2.97 -13.76 9.71
N LEU A 327 3.28 -12.66 8.99
CA LEU A 327 2.27 -11.87 8.28
C LEU A 327 1.49 -12.67 7.25
N GLY A 328 2.18 -13.53 6.49
CA GLY A 328 1.52 -14.43 5.53
C GLY A 328 0.61 -15.45 6.19
N LYS A 329 1.06 -16.03 7.32
CA LYS A 329 0.27 -16.97 8.11
C LYS A 329 -0.96 -16.31 8.73
N THR A 330 -0.81 -15.11 9.30
CA THR A 330 -1.90 -14.35 9.92
C THR A 330 -2.93 -13.90 8.88
N SER A 331 -2.49 -13.39 7.72
CA SER A 331 -3.38 -13.06 6.61
C SER A 331 -4.19 -14.27 6.15
N THR A 332 -3.54 -15.43 6.00
CA THR A 332 -4.21 -16.70 5.63
C THR A 332 -5.20 -17.13 6.71
N LYS A 333 -4.80 -17.07 7.99
CA LYS A 333 -5.68 -17.39 9.13
C LYS A 333 -6.91 -16.48 9.16
N GLY A 334 -6.74 -15.18 8.94
CA GLY A 334 -7.83 -14.20 8.88
C GLY A 334 -8.80 -14.47 7.72
N LYS A 335 -8.30 -14.80 6.54
CA LYS A 335 -9.11 -15.20 5.39
C LYS A 335 -9.91 -16.47 5.68
N ASN A 336 -9.26 -17.51 6.22
CA ASN A 336 -9.90 -18.74 6.59
C ASN A 336 -11.00 -18.55 7.65
N LYS A 337 -10.72 -17.69 8.67
CA LYS A 337 -11.69 -17.38 9.71
C LYS A 337 -12.95 -16.75 9.11
N ARG A 338 -12.80 -15.75 8.23
CA ARG A 338 -13.94 -15.11 7.54
C ARG A 338 -14.73 -16.10 6.69
N ALA A 339 -14.04 -16.85 5.83
CA ALA A 339 -14.68 -17.86 4.99
C ALA A 339 -15.47 -18.89 5.81
N ILE A 340 -14.93 -19.37 6.94
CA ILE A 340 -15.63 -20.30 7.82
C ILE A 340 -16.83 -19.64 8.49
N GLN A 341 -16.73 -18.37 8.90
CA GLN A 341 -17.84 -17.62 9.47
C GLN A 341 -19.00 -17.47 8.48
N GLU A 342 -18.71 -17.09 7.24
CA GLU A 342 -19.72 -16.94 6.19
C GLU A 342 -20.40 -18.27 5.86
N LEU A 343 -19.61 -19.34 5.75
CA LEU A 343 -20.17 -20.68 5.54
C LEU A 343 -21.02 -21.16 6.72
N SER A 344 -20.60 -20.87 7.96
CA SER A 344 -21.34 -21.31 9.17
C SER A 344 -22.71 -20.64 9.30
N VAL A 345 -22.87 -19.39 8.82
CA VAL A 345 -24.15 -18.67 8.84
C VAL A 345 -25.23 -19.45 8.07
N LYS A 346 -24.89 -20.14 6.99
CA LYS A 346 -25.82 -20.94 6.20
C LYS A 346 -26.36 -22.16 6.96
N PHE A 347 -25.60 -22.63 7.94
CA PHE A 347 -25.99 -23.74 8.83
C PHE A 347 -26.61 -23.24 10.15
N GLY A 348 -26.75 -21.93 10.33
CA GLY A 348 -27.29 -21.31 11.54
C GLY A 348 -28.70 -21.75 11.92
N GLN A 349 -29.52 -22.13 10.92
CA GLN A 349 -30.86 -22.72 11.13
C GLN A 349 -30.83 -24.04 11.93
N TYR A 350 -29.69 -24.72 12.00
CA TYR A 350 -29.51 -25.96 12.78
C TYR A 350 -28.94 -25.70 14.18
N THR A 351 -28.90 -24.46 14.66
CA THR A 351 -28.37 -24.06 15.98
C THR A 351 -26.92 -24.51 16.23
N ILE A 352 -26.13 -24.65 15.16
CA ILE A 352 -24.73 -25.09 15.28
C ILE A 352 -23.86 -23.85 15.55
N SER A 353 -23.04 -23.93 16.63
CA SER A 353 -22.07 -22.88 16.91
C SER A 353 -20.98 -22.83 15.82
N HIS A 354 -20.42 -21.63 15.59
CA HIS A 354 -19.30 -21.46 14.66
C HIS A 354 -18.10 -22.38 14.99
N LEU A 355 -17.82 -22.62 16.26
CA LEU A 355 -16.75 -23.49 16.70
C LEU A 355 -17.05 -24.96 16.38
N THR A 356 -18.27 -25.43 16.68
CA THR A 356 -18.73 -26.78 16.35
C THR A 356 -18.74 -27.01 14.85
N PHE A 357 -19.23 -26.04 14.07
CA PHE A 357 -19.16 -26.09 12.61
C PHE A 357 -17.72 -26.30 12.10
N LYS A 358 -16.79 -25.50 12.62
CA LYS A 358 -15.36 -25.55 12.24
C LYS A 358 -14.71 -26.89 12.58
N LEU A 359 -14.96 -27.42 13.78
CA LEU A 359 -14.24 -28.59 14.31
C LEU A 359 -14.85 -29.91 13.84
N GLU A 360 -16.17 -29.97 13.77
CA GLU A 360 -16.88 -31.23 13.56
C GLU A 360 -17.43 -31.40 12.13
N TYR A 361 -18.10 -30.37 11.61
CA TYR A 361 -18.84 -30.49 10.34
C TYR A 361 -18.03 -30.14 9.10
N LEU A 362 -17.21 -29.11 9.17
CA LEU A 362 -16.52 -28.56 8.00
C LEU A 362 -15.66 -29.61 7.28
N ASN A 363 -14.95 -30.44 8.01
CA ASN A 363 -14.10 -31.48 7.45
C ASN A 363 -14.91 -32.50 6.66
N TYR A 364 -16.04 -32.97 7.20
CA TYR A 364 -16.92 -33.93 6.53
C TYR A 364 -17.57 -33.35 5.27
N ILE A 365 -18.02 -32.10 5.34
CA ILE A 365 -18.60 -31.40 4.20
C ILE A 365 -17.58 -31.28 3.06
N LEU A 366 -16.37 -30.90 3.39
CA LEU A 366 -15.32 -30.74 2.39
C LEU A 366 -14.88 -32.09 1.80
N ILE A 367 -14.72 -33.16 2.61
CA ILE A 367 -14.41 -34.50 2.13
C ILE A 367 -15.52 -34.97 1.18
N THR A 368 -16.79 -34.87 1.59
CA THR A 368 -17.94 -35.32 0.79
C THR A 368 -18.05 -34.59 -0.55
N LEU A 369 -17.76 -33.28 -0.56
CA LEU A 369 -17.76 -32.48 -1.79
C LEU A 369 -16.59 -32.86 -2.70
N PHE A 370 -15.36 -32.85 -2.17
CA PHE A 370 -14.16 -33.05 -2.99
C PHE A 370 -13.94 -34.52 -3.40
N GLU A 371 -14.42 -35.49 -2.63
CA GLU A 371 -14.37 -36.89 -3.03
C GLU A 371 -15.00 -37.13 -4.41
N SER A 372 -16.12 -36.46 -4.69
CA SER A 372 -16.79 -36.55 -5.99
C SER A 372 -15.96 -35.98 -7.15
N LEU A 373 -15.07 -35.04 -6.89
CA LEU A 373 -14.18 -34.45 -7.92
C LEU A 373 -12.94 -35.30 -8.19
N PHE A 374 -12.38 -35.92 -7.16
CA PHE A 374 -11.10 -36.64 -7.26
C PHE A 374 -11.23 -38.11 -7.57
N ASN A 375 -12.23 -38.80 -6.99
CA ASN A 375 -12.41 -40.23 -7.12
C ASN A 375 -13.28 -40.65 -8.31
N ASP A 376 -14.13 -39.72 -8.81
CA ASP A 376 -15.06 -40.06 -9.91
C ASP A 376 -14.38 -39.86 -11.28
N LYS A 377 -14.12 -40.95 -12.01
CA LYS A 377 -13.56 -40.90 -13.36
C LYS A 377 -14.63 -40.70 -14.45
N THR A 378 -15.89 -40.51 -14.08
CA THR A 378 -17.02 -40.39 -15.01
C THR A 378 -17.13 -38.98 -15.62
N LYS A 379 -17.70 -38.90 -16.85
CA LYS A 379 -17.90 -37.65 -17.58
C LYS A 379 -18.83 -36.64 -16.87
N GLY A 380 -19.50 -37.02 -15.78
CA GLY A 380 -20.46 -36.19 -15.04
C GLY A 380 -19.99 -35.64 -13.69
N LYS A 381 -18.71 -35.77 -13.33
CA LYS A 381 -18.19 -35.44 -12.01
C LYS A 381 -18.46 -33.97 -11.59
N ILE A 382 -18.39 -33.04 -12.53
CA ILE A 382 -18.64 -31.61 -12.26
C ILE A 382 -20.12 -31.37 -11.94
N THR A 383 -21.04 -31.99 -12.71
CA THR A 383 -22.48 -31.87 -12.47
C THR A 383 -22.87 -32.47 -11.12
N LYS A 384 -22.31 -33.65 -10.77
CA LYS A 384 -22.52 -34.27 -9.44
C LYS A 384 -22.01 -33.36 -8.31
N PHE A 385 -20.86 -32.74 -8.48
CA PHE A 385 -20.31 -31.78 -7.49
C PHE A 385 -21.24 -30.58 -7.31
N VAL A 386 -21.70 -29.99 -8.43
CA VAL A 386 -22.60 -28.83 -8.39
C VAL A 386 -23.92 -29.19 -7.74
N VAL A 387 -24.52 -30.31 -8.07
CA VAL A 387 -25.77 -30.79 -7.44
C VAL A 387 -25.57 -30.95 -5.93
N LYS A 388 -24.51 -31.65 -5.50
CA LYS A 388 -24.21 -31.75 -4.05
C LYS A 388 -24.03 -30.43 -3.35
N CYS A 389 -23.40 -29.42 -4.02
CA CYS A 389 -23.27 -28.09 -3.47
C CYS A 389 -24.62 -27.41 -3.30
N LEU A 390 -25.50 -27.52 -4.30
CA LEU A 390 -26.86 -26.96 -4.27
C LEU A 390 -27.73 -27.65 -3.20
N ASP A 391 -27.64 -28.99 -3.08
CA ASP A 391 -28.33 -29.77 -2.05
C ASP A 391 -27.92 -29.36 -0.63
N MET A 392 -26.68 -28.92 -0.45
CA MET A 392 -26.16 -28.37 0.81
C MET A 392 -26.44 -26.86 1.00
N GLY A 393 -27.11 -26.21 0.06
CA GLY A 393 -27.45 -24.79 0.12
C GLY A 393 -26.30 -23.83 -0.21
N PHE A 394 -25.22 -24.31 -0.82
CA PHE A 394 -24.12 -23.44 -1.25
C PHE A 394 -24.43 -22.77 -2.58
N THR A 395 -24.17 -21.47 -2.63
CA THR A 395 -24.26 -20.68 -3.86
C THR A 395 -22.94 -20.71 -4.64
N LYS A 396 -22.99 -20.24 -5.87
CA LYS A 396 -21.80 -20.09 -6.71
C LYS A 396 -20.72 -19.20 -6.04
N GLU A 397 -21.14 -18.11 -5.38
CA GLU A 397 -20.26 -17.16 -4.69
C GLU A 397 -19.56 -17.84 -3.49
N ASP A 398 -20.29 -18.62 -2.71
CA ASP A 398 -19.73 -19.39 -1.59
C ASP A 398 -18.61 -20.33 -2.03
N ILE A 399 -18.77 -20.96 -3.18
CA ILE A 399 -17.77 -21.86 -3.72
C ILE A 399 -16.54 -21.10 -4.22
N GLN A 400 -16.75 -19.99 -4.95
CA GLN A 400 -15.64 -19.23 -5.53
C GLN A 400 -14.84 -18.44 -4.48
N GLU A 401 -15.53 -17.76 -3.58
CA GLU A 401 -14.90 -16.81 -2.66
C GLU A 401 -14.47 -17.48 -1.37
N ASN A 402 -15.27 -18.44 -0.86
CA ASN A 402 -15.01 -19.07 0.42
C ASN A 402 -14.33 -20.44 0.25
N LEU A 403 -14.97 -21.36 -0.41
CA LEU A 403 -14.56 -22.76 -0.41
C LEU A 403 -13.26 -23.00 -1.20
N PHE A 404 -13.08 -22.33 -2.36
CA PHE A 404 -11.83 -22.44 -3.14
C PHE A 404 -10.65 -21.68 -2.52
N ASN A 405 -10.91 -20.74 -1.64
CA ASN A 405 -9.87 -19.96 -0.97
C ASN A 405 -9.54 -20.49 0.44
N LEU A 406 -10.37 -21.38 0.98
CA LEU A 406 -10.20 -21.95 2.32
C LEU A 406 -8.97 -22.84 2.37
N ILE A 407 -7.98 -22.48 3.16
CA ILE A 407 -6.77 -23.28 3.39
C ILE A 407 -6.90 -23.95 4.76
N ILE A 408 -7.18 -25.24 4.78
CA ILE A 408 -7.25 -26.01 6.02
C ILE A 408 -6.05 -26.93 6.10
N THR A 409 -5.36 -26.92 7.22
CA THR A 409 -4.29 -27.86 7.58
C THR A 409 -4.91 -29.03 8.32
N CYS A 410 -5.42 -30.02 7.58
CA CYS A 410 -5.93 -31.27 8.14
C CYS A 410 -5.34 -32.43 7.36
N GLU A 411 -4.92 -33.52 8.03
CA GLU A 411 -4.32 -34.72 7.40
C GLU A 411 -5.21 -35.35 6.33
N ALA A 412 -6.54 -35.27 6.48
CA ALA A 412 -7.48 -35.69 5.47
C ALA A 412 -7.40 -34.85 4.17
N TYR A 413 -6.83 -33.67 4.24
CA TYR A 413 -6.70 -32.72 3.13
C TYR A 413 -5.47 -32.91 2.28
N ASP A 414 -4.40 -33.50 2.79
CA ASP A 414 -3.22 -33.80 1.99
C ASP A 414 -3.58 -34.76 0.83
N LYS A 415 -4.59 -35.60 1.04
CA LYS A 415 -5.13 -36.49 0.00
C LYS A 415 -6.02 -35.76 -1.02
N TYR A 416 -6.74 -34.72 -0.62
CA TYR A 416 -7.68 -33.95 -1.44
C TYR A 416 -7.30 -32.45 -1.51
N ASN A 417 -6.05 -32.16 -1.86
CA ASN A 417 -5.55 -30.82 -1.94
C ASN A 417 -6.26 -30.03 -3.07
N TYR A 418 -7.26 -29.22 -2.70
CA TYR A 418 -8.03 -28.44 -3.67
C TYR A 418 -7.19 -27.38 -4.39
N LYS A 419 -5.99 -27.00 -3.87
CA LYS A 419 -5.01 -26.20 -4.61
C LYS A 419 -4.55 -26.90 -5.88
N SER A 420 -4.57 -28.22 -5.91
CA SER A 420 -4.24 -29.03 -7.07
C SER A 420 -5.36 -29.07 -8.13
N ILE A 421 -6.56 -28.51 -7.82
CA ILE A 421 -7.64 -28.42 -8.82
C ILE A 421 -7.23 -27.43 -9.89
N GLU A 422 -7.10 -27.90 -11.10
CA GLU A 422 -6.76 -27.08 -12.25
C GLU A 422 -7.74 -25.93 -12.44
N THR A 423 -7.24 -24.77 -12.86
CA THR A 423 -8.06 -23.56 -13.14
C THR A 423 -9.18 -23.86 -14.14
N LYS A 424 -8.95 -24.79 -15.09
CA LYS A 424 -9.96 -25.25 -16.04
C LYS A 424 -11.14 -25.91 -15.34
N THR A 425 -10.89 -26.76 -14.34
CA THR A 425 -11.92 -27.45 -13.55
C THR A 425 -12.68 -26.46 -12.67
N LYS A 426 -12.00 -25.50 -12.03
CA LYS A 426 -12.64 -24.41 -11.27
C LYS A 426 -13.61 -23.61 -12.15
N ASN A 427 -13.16 -23.19 -13.33
CA ASN A 427 -13.99 -22.47 -14.28
C ASN A 427 -15.18 -23.31 -14.80
N ALA A 428 -14.99 -24.62 -14.96
CA ALA A 428 -16.06 -25.51 -15.38
C ALA A 428 -17.12 -25.72 -14.30
N ILE A 429 -16.74 -25.75 -13.01
CA ILE A 429 -17.66 -25.79 -11.86
C ILE A 429 -18.50 -24.51 -11.84
N VAL A 430 -17.86 -23.36 -11.95
CA VAL A 430 -18.54 -22.05 -11.99
C VAL A 430 -19.57 -21.95 -13.13
N LYS A 431 -19.21 -22.47 -14.32
CA LYS A 431 -20.14 -22.56 -15.46
C LYS A 431 -21.24 -23.60 -15.24
N GLY A 432 -20.99 -24.61 -14.43
CA GLY A 432 -21.94 -25.65 -14.07
C GLY A 432 -23.11 -25.10 -13.24
N PHE A 433 -22.83 -24.20 -12.28
CA PHE A 433 -23.86 -23.49 -11.52
C PHE A 433 -24.79 -22.69 -12.43
N ALA A 434 -24.25 -21.91 -13.36
CA ALA A 434 -25.04 -21.12 -14.30
C ALA A 434 -25.89 -21.93 -15.31
N LYS A 435 -25.77 -23.25 -15.34
CA LYS A 435 -26.57 -24.12 -16.20
C LYS A 435 -27.66 -24.88 -15.44
N ILE A 436 -27.57 -24.94 -14.11
CA ILE A 436 -28.48 -25.70 -13.25
C ILE A 436 -29.43 -24.74 -12.51
N GLU A 437 -28.98 -23.50 -12.24
CA GLU A 437 -29.84 -22.36 -11.88
C GLU A 437 -30.64 -21.91 -13.11
#